data_eb6131efd0f3d41e056410911441b1c5
#
_entry.id   eb6131efd0f3d41e056410911441b1c5
#
_cell.length_a   1.000
_cell.length_b   1.000
_cell.length_c   1.000
_cell.angle_alpha   90.00
_cell.angle_beta   90.00
_cell.angle_gamma   90.00
#
_symmetry.space_group_name_H-M   'P 1'
#
loop_
_entity.id
_entity.type
_entity.pdbx_description
1 polymer ?
#
loop_
_entity_poly.entity_id
_entity_poly.type
_entity_poly.pdbx_seq_one_letter_code
_entity_poly.pdbx_strand_id
1 'polypeptide(L)'
;MPAMQNRDPGIFGGMDCLFHVYKEKIPENGEDCYCYCIREDSLLLGVFDGCGGSGAKRYVSYSEKTGAYIGARAVAGAAKTWFENSSISASVPCNAQALQECAQSAMRICKDNSGHQGATKLRGSIAKEFPTTAAIACCASRNNIVSVDCYWAGDSRVYLLDEDGLAQITQDDLDDLDAFENISGDGVLTNVISAGKTFRIHGARLFPQKPFLVFAATEGCIDYNTTTMEIEGYFNEN
;
A
#
# COMPACT_ATOMS: atom_id res chain seq x y z
N MET A 1 -3.67 -9.94 22.64
CA MET A 1 -2.60 -8.96 22.45
C MET A 1 -1.79 -9.40 21.24
N PRO A 2 -1.65 -8.62 20.18
CA PRO A 2 -0.76 -8.96 19.08
C PRO A 2 0.69 -8.93 19.58
N ALA A 3 1.48 -9.89 19.14
CA ALA A 3 2.87 -10.04 19.54
C ALA A 3 3.67 -8.83 19.03
N MET A 4 4.20 -8.00 19.93
CA MET A 4 5.26 -7.06 19.62
C MET A 4 6.50 -7.87 19.20
N GLN A 5 6.82 -7.85 17.91
CA GLN A 5 8.05 -8.45 17.42
C GLN A 5 9.11 -7.38 17.18
N ASN A 6 10.18 -7.55 17.96
CA ASN A 6 11.55 -7.08 17.80
C ASN A 6 11.83 -5.58 17.71
N ARG A 7 12.34 -5.08 18.82
CA ARG A 7 13.29 -3.97 18.85
C ARG A 7 14.62 -4.45 18.28
N ASP A 8 14.99 -3.97 17.12
CA ASP A 8 16.37 -4.04 16.63
C ASP A 8 16.96 -2.62 16.68
N PRO A 9 17.71 -2.28 17.75
CA PRO A 9 18.24 -0.93 17.92
C PRO A 9 19.44 -0.74 16.99
N GLY A 10 19.30 0.02 15.91
CA GLY A 10 20.42 0.57 15.19
C GLY A 10 20.46 0.37 13.68
N ILE A 11 19.40 -0.10 13.03
CA ILE A 11 19.43 -0.44 11.61
C ILE A 11 19.15 0.76 10.70
N PHE A 12 18.44 1.77 11.16
CA PHE A 12 18.18 2.98 10.40
C PHE A 12 18.49 4.19 11.30
N GLY A 13 19.39 5.07 10.89
CA GLY A 13 19.92 6.16 11.71
C GLY A 13 18.86 7.04 12.37
N GLY A 14 18.30 6.60 13.48
CA GLY A 14 17.28 7.28 14.28
C GLY A 14 15.87 6.68 14.18
N MET A 15 15.71 5.43 13.73
CA MET A 15 14.45 4.70 13.87
C MET A 15 14.45 3.96 15.21
N ASP A 16 13.46 4.28 16.05
CA ASP A 16 13.33 3.69 17.39
C ASP A 16 12.50 2.40 17.36
N CYS A 17 11.57 2.26 16.41
CA CYS A 17 10.66 1.12 16.35
C CYS A 17 10.13 0.89 14.92
N LEU A 18 9.98 -0.37 14.53
CA LEU A 18 9.18 -0.81 13.39
C LEU A 18 8.23 -1.90 13.88
N PHE A 19 6.95 -1.75 13.59
CA PHE A 19 5.95 -2.78 13.90
C PHE A 19 4.93 -2.92 12.77
N HIS A 20 4.26 -4.06 12.72
CA HIS A 20 3.11 -4.26 11.85
C HIS A 20 2.00 -4.98 12.60
N VAL A 21 0.76 -4.71 12.20
CA VAL A 21 -0.43 -5.42 12.65
C VAL A 21 -1.10 -6.00 11.42
N TYR A 22 -1.34 -7.31 11.45
CA TYR A 22 -1.97 -8.02 10.36
C TYR A 22 -2.99 -9.01 10.93
N LYS A 23 -4.24 -8.95 10.42
CA LYS A 23 -5.30 -9.86 10.82
C LYS A 23 -6.09 -10.28 9.59
N GLU A 24 -6.19 -11.56 9.36
CA GLU A 24 -7.02 -12.13 8.30
C GLU A 24 -8.39 -12.51 8.82
N LYS A 25 -9.43 -12.23 8.04
CA LYS A 25 -10.79 -12.70 8.31
C LYS A 25 -10.85 -14.23 8.25
N ILE A 26 -10.14 -14.82 7.29
CA ILE A 26 -9.99 -16.27 7.13
C ILE A 26 -8.49 -16.55 7.02
N PRO A 27 -7.89 -17.35 7.92
CA PRO A 27 -6.46 -17.64 7.90
C PRO A 27 -5.98 -18.12 6.51
N GLU A 28 -4.83 -17.62 6.06
CA GLU A 28 -4.18 -17.91 4.77
C GLU A 28 -4.97 -17.48 3.51
N ASN A 29 -6.10 -16.80 3.66
CA ASN A 29 -6.91 -16.30 2.56
C ASN A 29 -7.16 -14.80 2.59
N GLY A 30 -6.51 -14.06 3.47
CA GLY A 30 -6.55 -12.61 3.48
C GLY A 30 -6.01 -12.05 2.15
N GLU A 31 -6.75 -11.15 1.53
CA GLU A 31 -6.39 -10.54 0.26
C GLU A 31 -5.39 -9.41 0.43
N ASP A 32 -5.34 -8.81 1.62
CA ASP A 32 -4.35 -7.80 1.98
C ASP A 32 -2.94 -8.38 2.06
N CYS A 33 -1.97 -7.52 1.87
CA CYS A 33 -0.56 -7.84 2.00
C CYS A 33 0.20 -6.62 2.51
N TYR A 34 1.30 -6.87 3.20
CA TYR A 34 2.26 -5.82 3.57
C TYR A 34 3.67 -6.20 3.14
N CYS A 35 4.54 -5.23 3.00
CA CYS A 35 5.97 -5.45 2.89
C CYS A 35 6.74 -4.37 3.63
N TYR A 36 7.95 -4.72 4.03
CA TYR A 36 8.96 -3.76 4.46
C TYR A 36 10.34 -4.22 3.99
N CYS A 37 11.24 -3.28 3.84
CA CYS A 37 12.65 -3.53 3.53
C CYS A 37 13.50 -2.46 4.21
N ILE A 38 14.54 -2.89 4.92
CA ILE A 38 15.42 -2.01 5.69
C ILE A 38 16.81 -2.04 5.05
N ARG A 39 17.40 -0.86 4.85
CA ARG A 39 18.77 -0.64 4.43
C ARG A 39 19.46 0.25 5.44
N GLU A 40 20.76 0.44 5.32
CA GLU A 40 21.56 1.23 6.27
C GLU A 40 21.02 2.66 6.47
N ASP A 41 20.61 3.32 5.40
CA ASP A 41 20.19 4.73 5.37
C ASP A 41 18.73 4.93 4.90
N SER A 42 17.99 3.85 4.68
CA SER A 42 16.64 3.92 4.13
C SER A 42 15.75 2.74 4.53
N LEU A 43 14.46 2.99 4.57
CA LEU A 43 13.42 2.03 4.90
C LEU A 43 12.27 2.16 3.91
N LEU A 44 11.74 1.03 3.45
CA LEU A 44 10.44 0.94 2.77
C LEU A 44 9.46 0.25 3.71
N LEU A 45 8.26 0.78 3.80
CA LEU A 45 7.08 0.10 4.32
C LEU A 45 5.92 0.28 3.34
N GLY A 46 5.07 -0.72 3.22
CA GLY A 46 3.92 -0.65 2.32
C GLY A 46 2.83 -1.64 2.68
N VAL A 47 1.58 -1.24 2.40
CA VAL A 47 0.39 -2.05 2.49
C VAL A 47 -0.32 -2.08 1.14
N PHE A 48 -0.99 -3.20 0.85
CA PHE A 48 -1.62 -3.50 -0.42
C PHE A 48 -2.93 -4.22 -0.12
N ASP A 49 -4.04 -3.57 -0.43
CA ASP A 49 -5.37 -4.14 -0.29
C ASP A 49 -5.79 -4.83 -1.58
N GLY A 50 -6.05 -6.11 -1.52
CA GLY A 50 -6.55 -6.88 -2.65
C GLY A 50 -8.04 -6.67 -2.83
N CYS A 51 -8.47 -5.96 -3.88
CA CYS A 51 -9.88 -5.61 -4.11
C CYS A 51 -10.72 -6.86 -4.41
N GLY A 52 -11.16 -7.57 -3.38
CA GLY A 52 -11.81 -8.88 -3.42
C GLY A 52 -13.08 -8.92 -4.25
N GLY A 53 -13.90 -7.87 -4.22
CA GLY A 53 -15.14 -7.79 -5.01
C GLY A 53 -14.90 -7.92 -6.51
N SER A 54 -14.00 -7.10 -7.08
CA SER A 54 -13.67 -7.11 -8.51
C SER A 54 -12.65 -8.19 -8.88
N GLY A 55 -11.86 -8.65 -7.93
CA GLY A 55 -10.78 -9.65 -8.08
C GLY A 55 -11.12 -11.04 -7.56
N ALA A 56 -12.38 -11.37 -7.31
CA ALA A 56 -12.82 -12.64 -6.71
C ALA A 56 -12.52 -13.90 -7.56
N LYS A 57 -12.17 -13.75 -8.84
CA LYS A 57 -11.81 -14.88 -9.71
C LYS A 57 -10.62 -15.64 -9.12
N ARG A 58 -10.76 -16.97 -9.03
CA ARG A 58 -9.70 -17.88 -8.57
C ARG A 58 -8.89 -18.44 -9.73
N TYR A 59 -7.61 -18.68 -9.49
CA TYR A 59 -6.67 -19.13 -10.50
C TYR A 59 -6.00 -20.43 -10.10
N VAL A 60 -6.24 -21.50 -10.85
CA VAL A 60 -5.67 -22.84 -10.61
C VAL A 60 -4.14 -22.80 -10.60
N SER A 61 -3.52 -22.03 -11.53
CA SER A 61 -2.07 -21.83 -11.59
C SER A 61 -1.47 -21.18 -10.35
N TYR A 62 -2.30 -20.58 -9.50
CA TYR A 62 -1.93 -19.94 -8.24
C TYR A 62 -2.61 -20.62 -7.04
N SER A 63 -2.74 -21.95 -7.08
CA SER A 63 -3.32 -22.73 -5.96
C SER A 63 -4.69 -22.25 -5.52
N GLU A 64 -5.57 -21.95 -6.47
CA GLU A 64 -6.95 -21.48 -6.23
C GLU A 64 -7.05 -20.14 -5.46
N LYS A 65 -5.98 -19.35 -5.43
CA LYS A 65 -6.02 -18.01 -4.83
C LYS A 65 -6.79 -17.04 -5.73
N THR A 66 -7.42 -16.04 -5.11
CA THR A 66 -8.15 -14.99 -5.81
C THR A 66 -7.20 -14.06 -6.58
N GLY A 67 -7.70 -13.39 -7.60
CA GLY A 67 -6.93 -12.37 -8.31
C GLY A 67 -6.50 -11.24 -7.38
N ALA A 68 -7.35 -10.83 -6.45
CA ALA A 68 -7.05 -9.84 -5.43
C ALA A 68 -5.85 -10.27 -4.55
N TYR A 69 -5.87 -11.48 -4.02
CA TYR A 69 -4.76 -12.07 -3.25
C TYR A 69 -3.43 -12.05 -4.02
N ILE A 70 -3.48 -12.46 -5.29
CA ILE A 70 -2.28 -12.55 -6.15
C ILE A 70 -1.76 -11.15 -6.47
N GLY A 71 -2.66 -10.22 -6.81
CA GLY A 71 -2.33 -8.85 -7.16
C GLY A 71 -1.60 -8.10 -6.05
N ALA A 72 -2.14 -8.14 -4.83
CA ALA A 72 -1.54 -7.49 -3.68
C ALA A 72 -0.10 -7.96 -3.43
N ARG A 73 0.13 -9.28 -3.47
CA ARG A 73 1.45 -9.87 -3.24
C ARG A 73 2.43 -9.63 -4.39
N ALA A 74 1.94 -9.59 -5.62
CA ALA A 74 2.77 -9.28 -6.77
C ALA A 74 3.27 -7.84 -6.74
N VAL A 75 2.41 -6.88 -6.38
CA VAL A 75 2.79 -5.46 -6.25
C VAL A 75 3.71 -5.25 -5.05
N ALA A 76 3.45 -5.93 -3.92
CA ALA A 76 4.33 -5.89 -2.75
C ALA A 76 5.76 -6.39 -3.10
N GLY A 77 5.87 -7.48 -3.84
CA GLY A 77 7.14 -8.00 -4.34
C GLY A 77 7.84 -7.04 -5.29
N ALA A 78 7.08 -6.42 -6.20
CA ALA A 78 7.59 -5.41 -7.14
C ALA A 78 8.12 -4.17 -6.42
N ALA A 79 7.40 -3.68 -5.41
CA ALA A 79 7.82 -2.54 -4.58
C ALA A 79 9.12 -2.83 -3.83
N LYS A 80 9.25 -4.02 -3.25
CA LYS A 80 10.51 -4.47 -2.62
C LYS A 80 11.66 -4.49 -3.59
N THR A 81 11.50 -5.15 -4.74
CA THR A 81 12.53 -5.24 -5.78
C THR A 81 12.92 -3.87 -6.32
N TRP A 82 11.93 -3.01 -6.54
CA TRP A 82 12.18 -1.61 -6.94
C TRP A 82 13.01 -0.87 -5.88
N PHE A 83 12.65 -0.98 -4.60
CA PHE A 83 13.38 -0.34 -3.52
C PHE A 83 14.82 -0.84 -3.42
N GLU A 84 15.04 -2.17 -3.48
CA GLU A 84 16.35 -2.81 -3.42
C GLU A 84 17.29 -2.35 -4.56
N ASN A 85 16.74 -2.06 -5.74
CA ASN A 85 17.50 -1.61 -6.91
C ASN A 85 17.57 -0.09 -7.07
N SER A 86 16.87 0.67 -6.22
CA SER A 86 16.83 2.13 -6.31
C SER A 86 17.92 2.79 -5.47
N SER A 87 18.49 3.89 -5.98
CA SER A 87 19.37 4.78 -5.21
C SER A 87 18.52 5.80 -4.48
N ILE A 88 18.01 5.40 -3.30
CA ILE A 88 17.17 6.25 -2.46
C ILE A 88 18.07 7.04 -1.52
N SER A 89 17.86 8.34 -1.43
CA SER A 89 18.53 9.20 -0.44
C SER A 89 17.66 10.40 -0.08
N ALA A 90 17.92 10.99 1.09
CA ALA A 90 17.22 12.21 1.50
C ALA A 90 17.37 13.40 0.52
N SER A 91 18.36 13.39 -0.35
CA SER A 91 18.61 14.44 -1.35
C SER A 91 18.02 14.16 -2.74
N VAL A 92 17.68 12.90 -3.04
CA VAL A 92 17.15 12.51 -4.37
C VAL A 92 15.79 11.87 -4.17
N PRO A 93 14.71 12.42 -4.78
CA PRO A 93 13.39 11.79 -4.69
C PRO A 93 13.41 10.42 -5.34
N CYS A 94 12.66 9.50 -4.74
CA CYS A 94 12.39 8.22 -5.36
C CYS A 94 11.61 8.43 -6.67
N ASN A 95 11.81 7.53 -7.61
CA ASN A 95 11.18 7.63 -8.93
C ASN A 95 9.85 6.85 -8.94
N ALA A 96 8.71 7.56 -8.78
CA ALA A 96 7.37 7.00 -8.86
C ALA A 96 7.10 6.29 -10.20
N GLN A 97 7.64 6.82 -11.29
CA GLN A 97 7.51 6.22 -12.62
C GLN A 97 8.17 4.83 -12.68
N ALA A 98 9.36 4.68 -12.09
CA ALA A 98 10.06 3.38 -12.05
C ALA A 98 9.28 2.37 -11.18
N LEU A 99 8.69 2.80 -10.07
CA LEU A 99 7.80 1.96 -9.26
C LEU A 99 6.57 1.52 -10.06
N GLN A 100 5.95 2.43 -10.81
CA GLN A 100 4.80 2.11 -11.67
C GLN A 100 5.16 1.10 -12.75
N GLU A 101 6.33 1.22 -13.39
CA GLU A 101 6.82 0.27 -14.39
C GLU A 101 7.08 -1.12 -13.78
N CYS A 102 7.62 -1.18 -12.57
CA CYS A 102 7.79 -2.43 -11.82
C CYS A 102 6.43 -3.09 -11.51
N ALA A 103 5.45 -2.32 -11.04
CA ALA A 103 4.11 -2.81 -10.77
C ALA A 103 3.41 -3.29 -12.07
N GLN A 104 3.50 -2.54 -13.16
CA GLN A 104 2.97 -2.96 -14.48
C GLN A 104 3.61 -4.26 -14.96
N SER A 105 4.92 -4.42 -14.78
CA SER A 105 5.62 -5.66 -15.14
C SER A 105 5.15 -6.84 -14.30
N ALA A 106 4.98 -6.65 -12.99
CA ALA A 106 4.46 -7.69 -12.10
C ALA A 106 3.03 -8.12 -12.51
N MET A 107 2.16 -7.17 -12.82
CA MET A 107 0.79 -7.46 -13.29
C MET A 107 0.80 -8.24 -14.61
N ARG A 108 1.69 -7.89 -15.54
CA ARG A 108 1.85 -8.63 -16.80
C ARG A 108 2.30 -10.07 -16.55
N ILE A 109 3.29 -10.28 -15.67
CA ILE A 109 3.77 -11.62 -15.29
C ILE A 109 2.64 -12.44 -14.67
N CYS A 110 1.82 -11.86 -13.78
CA CYS A 110 0.67 -12.53 -13.22
C CYS A 110 -0.32 -12.99 -14.30
N LYS A 111 -0.58 -12.13 -15.27
CA LYS A 111 -1.46 -12.42 -16.39
C LYS A 111 -0.92 -13.54 -17.29
N ASP A 112 0.34 -13.47 -17.66
CA ASP A 112 1.00 -14.48 -18.50
C ASP A 112 1.01 -15.85 -17.82
N ASN A 113 1.28 -15.89 -16.51
CA ASN A 113 1.30 -17.13 -15.73
C ASN A 113 -0.10 -17.66 -15.39
N SER A 114 -1.16 -16.86 -15.53
CA SER A 114 -2.53 -17.29 -15.21
C SER A 114 -3.09 -18.32 -16.17
N GLY A 115 -2.41 -18.56 -17.29
CA GLY A 115 -2.84 -19.46 -18.37
C GLY A 115 -3.99 -18.86 -19.17
N HIS A 116 -4.11 -19.27 -20.42
CA HIS A 116 -5.26 -18.97 -21.26
C HIS A 116 -6.44 -19.85 -20.82
N GLN A 117 -6.98 -19.63 -19.63
CA GLN A 117 -8.28 -20.18 -19.31
C GLN A 117 -9.29 -19.47 -20.19
N GLY A 118 -9.92 -20.25 -21.06
CA GLY A 118 -10.78 -19.80 -22.14
C GLY A 118 -11.68 -18.66 -21.72
N ALA A 119 -11.79 -17.67 -22.60
CA ALA A 119 -12.57 -16.48 -22.41
C ALA A 119 -13.95 -16.83 -21.83
N THR A 120 -14.11 -16.67 -20.55
CA THR A 120 -15.45 -16.65 -19.95
C THR A 120 -16.16 -15.45 -20.56
N LYS A 121 -17.19 -15.71 -21.36
CA LYS A 121 -17.98 -14.71 -22.08
C LYS A 121 -18.84 -13.84 -21.17
N LEU A 122 -18.43 -13.57 -19.97
CA LEU A 122 -19.00 -12.53 -19.13
C LEU A 122 -18.38 -11.20 -19.54
N ARG A 123 -18.97 -10.60 -20.55
CA ARG A 123 -18.77 -9.20 -20.92
C ARG A 123 -19.43 -8.31 -19.87
N GLY A 124 -18.77 -8.11 -18.75
CA GLY A 124 -19.13 -7.10 -17.76
C GLY A 124 -17.88 -6.29 -17.42
N SER A 125 -17.97 -4.97 -17.53
CA SER A 125 -16.86 -4.03 -17.36
C SER A 125 -16.31 -3.92 -15.93
N ILE A 126 -16.77 -4.73 -15.00
CA ILE A 126 -16.50 -4.63 -13.55
C ILE A 126 -15.38 -5.57 -13.11
N ALA A 127 -15.18 -6.72 -13.75
CA ALA A 127 -14.13 -7.65 -13.35
C ALA A 127 -12.75 -7.11 -13.73
N LYS A 128 -11.92 -6.92 -12.71
CA LYS A 128 -10.50 -6.55 -12.88
C LYS A 128 -9.63 -7.79 -12.66
N GLU A 129 -8.54 -7.92 -13.42
CA GLU A 129 -7.58 -9.01 -13.23
C GLU A 129 -6.50 -8.57 -12.24
N PHE A 130 -6.36 -9.30 -11.14
CA PHE A 130 -5.37 -9.05 -10.07
C PHE A 130 -5.45 -7.64 -9.45
N PRO A 131 -6.65 -7.15 -9.08
CA PRO A 131 -6.78 -5.79 -8.59
C PRO A 131 -6.26 -5.63 -7.18
N THR A 132 -5.53 -4.55 -6.94
CA THR A 132 -5.05 -4.15 -5.62
C THR A 132 -4.88 -2.64 -5.53
N THR A 133 -5.03 -2.09 -4.33
CA THR A 133 -4.56 -0.75 -3.99
C THR A 133 -3.12 -0.81 -3.49
N ALA A 134 -2.50 0.31 -3.23
CA ALA A 134 -1.18 0.39 -2.62
C ALA A 134 -1.01 1.69 -1.86
N ALA A 135 -0.42 1.63 -0.67
CA ALA A 135 0.11 2.76 0.06
C ALA A 135 1.52 2.42 0.58
N ILE A 136 2.50 3.20 0.17
CA ILE A 136 3.92 2.92 0.39
C ILE A 136 4.58 4.18 0.93
N ALA A 137 5.41 4.04 1.97
CA ALA A 137 6.30 5.09 2.43
C ALA A 137 7.76 4.61 2.36
N CYS A 138 8.64 5.46 1.81
CA CYS A 138 10.07 5.27 1.80
C CYS A 138 10.72 6.36 2.63
N CYS A 139 11.32 5.99 3.75
CA CYS A 139 12.06 6.91 4.60
C CYS A 139 13.55 6.83 4.24
N ALA A 140 14.22 7.97 4.08
CA ALA A 140 15.66 8.03 3.92
C ALA A 140 16.26 9.07 4.86
N SER A 141 17.40 8.75 5.46
CA SER A 141 18.11 9.64 6.38
C SER A 141 19.53 9.91 5.89
N ARG A 142 19.90 11.19 5.82
CA ARG A 142 21.26 11.62 5.51
C ARG A 142 21.58 12.97 6.15
N ASN A 143 22.71 13.06 6.83
CA ASN A 143 23.18 14.32 7.48
C ASN A 143 22.11 14.93 8.39
N ASN A 144 21.44 14.13 9.22
CA ASN A 144 20.33 14.53 10.10
C ASN A 144 19.04 15.02 9.39
N ILE A 145 18.99 14.96 8.07
CA ILE A 145 17.77 15.23 7.30
C ILE A 145 17.08 13.90 7.04
N VAL A 146 15.79 13.82 7.37
CA VAL A 146 14.95 12.70 7.01
C VAL A 146 13.98 13.16 5.92
N SER A 147 13.87 12.36 4.86
CA SER A 147 12.81 12.50 3.88
C SER A 147 11.88 11.30 3.94
N VAL A 148 10.59 11.53 3.71
CA VAL A 148 9.57 10.51 3.53
C VAL A 148 8.95 10.70 2.15
N ASP A 149 9.18 9.74 1.27
CA ASP A 149 8.54 9.66 -0.04
C ASP A 149 7.34 8.73 0.05
N CYS A 150 6.15 9.23 -0.22
CA CYS A 150 4.91 8.46 -0.20
C CYS A 150 4.45 8.17 -1.62
N TYR A 151 3.96 6.92 -1.86
CA TYR A 151 3.42 6.49 -3.15
C TYR A 151 2.11 5.75 -2.92
N TRP A 152 1.12 6.00 -3.78
CA TRP A 152 -0.16 5.34 -3.64
C TRP A 152 -0.93 5.19 -4.95
N ALA A 153 -1.87 4.26 -4.94
CA ALA A 153 -2.92 4.07 -5.91
C ALA A 153 -4.11 3.42 -5.20
N GLY A 154 -5.29 4.00 -5.33
CA GLY A 154 -6.50 3.58 -4.63
C GLY A 154 -6.73 4.35 -3.33
N ASP A 155 -7.24 3.66 -2.32
CA ASP A 155 -7.73 4.21 -1.04
C ASP A 155 -6.98 3.69 0.19
N SER A 156 -5.99 2.86 0.03
CA SER A 156 -5.00 2.61 1.08
C SER A 156 -4.21 3.88 1.36
N ARG A 157 -3.90 4.14 2.62
CA ARG A 157 -3.45 5.46 3.08
C ARG A 157 -2.10 5.42 3.77
N VAL A 158 -1.31 6.49 3.61
CA VAL A 158 -0.13 6.81 4.42
C VAL A 158 -0.45 7.99 5.31
N TYR A 159 -0.09 7.87 6.57
CA TYR A 159 -0.24 8.92 7.59
C TYR A 159 1.12 9.30 8.17
N LEU A 160 1.22 10.55 8.57
CA LEU A 160 2.32 11.10 9.35
C LEU A 160 1.77 11.72 10.63
N LEU A 161 2.34 11.35 11.77
CA LEU A 161 2.09 11.99 13.08
C LEU A 161 3.37 12.65 13.53
N ASP A 162 3.33 13.93 13.82
CA ASP A 162 4.41 14.72 14.39
C ASP A 162 3.86 15.71 15.43
N GLU A 163 4.62 16.76 15.77
CA GLU A 163 4.20 17.77 16.76
C GLU A 163 2.98 18.60 16.32
N ASP A 164 2.70 18.66 15.02
CA ASP A 164 1.54 19.38 14.45
C ASP A 164 0.27 18.50 14.43
N GLY A 165 0.37 17.23 14.81
CA GLY A 165 -0.70 16.25 14.86
C GLY A 165 -0.67 15.23 13.72
N LEU A 166 -1.76 14.48 13.54
CA LEU A 166 -1.88 13.44 12.52
C LEU A 166 -2.38 14.00 11.19
N ALA A 167 -1.60 13.77 10.13
CA ALA A 167 -1.97 14.12 8.77
C ALA A 167 -2.06 12.89 7.87
N GLN A 168 -3.14 12.75 7.08
CA GLN A 168 -3.18 11.83 5.94
C GLN A 168 -2.40 12.46 4.78
N ILE A 169 -1.41 11.74 4.27
CA ILE A 169 -0.52 12.24 3.20
C ILE A 169 -1.03 11.85 1.82
N THR A 170 -1.64 10.69 1.71
CA THR A 170 -2.25 10.18 0.47
C THR A 170 -3.64 10.77 0.27
N GLN A 171 -4.09 10.82 -0.97
CA GLN A 171 -5.45 11.19 -1.33
C GLN A 171 -6.12 9.99 -2.00
N ASP A 172 -7.29 9.61 -1.52
CA ASP A 172 -8.02 8.46 -2.02
C ASP A 172 -8.46 8.68 -3.48
N ASP A 173 -8.29 7.67 -4.31
CA ASP A 173 -8.74 7.66 -5.70
C ASP A 173 -10.21 7.18 -5.78
N LEU A 174 -11.13 7.95 -5.22
CA LEU A 174 -12.56 7.69 -5.22
C LEU A 174 -13.30 8.56 -6.25
N ASP A 175 -14.46 8.09 -6.70
CA ASP A 175 -15.33 8.87 -7.59
C ASP A 175 -16.09 9.90 -6.77
N ASP A 176 -15.97 11.19 -7.14
CA ASP A 176 -16.61 12.35 -6.45
C ASP A 176 -18.15 12.43 -6.70
N LEU A 177 -18.72 11.45 -7.41
CA LEU A 177 -20.09 11.58 -7.94
C LEU A 177 -21.20 11.65 -6.90
N ASP A 178 -20.94 11.37 -5.61
CA ASP A 178 -21.85 11.77 -4.53
C ASP A 178 -21.18 11.69 -3.16
N ALA A 179 -20.76 12.83 -2.63
CA ALA A 179 -20.26 12.93 -1.25
C ALA A 179 -21.28 12.40 -0.21
N PHE A 180 -22.58 12.36 -0.54
CA PHE A 180 -23.63 11.80 0.30
C PHE A 180 -23.78 10.28 0.19
N GLU A 181 -23.50 9.68 -0.97
CA GLU A 181 -23.51 8.21 -1.12
C GLU A 181 -22.23 7.59 -0.57
N ASN A 182 -21.09 8.30 -0.63
CA ASN A 182 -19.82 7.87 -0.02
C ASN A 182 -19.85 7.84 1.52
N ILE A 183 -20.82 8.52 2.16
CA ILE A 183 -21.03 8.46 3.62
C ILE A 183 -21.74 7.16 4.03
N SER A 184 -22.42 6.47 3.12
CA SER A 184 -23.23 5.29 3.41
C SER A 184 -22.81 4.03 2.67
N GLY A 185 -21.77 4.06 1.83
CA GLY A 185 -21.30 2.93 1.04
C GLY A 185 -19.83 3.08 0.65
N ASP A 186 -19.21 1.97 0.26
CA ASP A 186 -17.85 1.94 -0.27
C ASP A 186 -17.78 2.74 -1.57
N GLY A 187 -17.03 3.84 -1.58
CA GLY A 187 -16.85 4.66 -2.77
C GLY A 187 -16.27 3.86 -3.94
N VAL A 188 -16.63 4.22 -5.17
CA VAL A 188 -16.10 3.52 -6.36
C VAL A 188 -14.66 3.94 -6.61
N LEU A 189 -13.73 2.99 -6.54
CA LEU A 189 -12.31 3.21 -6.85
C LEU A 189 -12.12 3.55 -8.34
N THR A 190 -11.58 4.72 -8.62
CA THR A 190 -11.28 5.22 -9.97
C THR A 190 -9.92 4.79 -10.47
N ASN A 191 -8.97 4.54 -9.57
CA ASN A 191 -7.60 4.14 -9.87
C ASN A 191 -7.21 2.92 -9.04
N VAL A 192 -7.00 1.78 -9.69
CA VAL A 192 -6.64 0.51 -9.06
C VAL A 192 -5.55 -0.15 -9.89
N ILE A 193 -4.50 -0.61 -9.24
CA ILE A 193 -3.45 -1.40 -9.88
C ILE A 193 -4.05 -2.72 -10.33
N SER A 194 -4.03 -3.01 -11.63
CA SER A 194 -4.58 -4.27 -12.18
C SER A 194 -3.98 -4.61 -13.53
N ALA A 195 -4.03 -5.90 -13.91
CA ALA A 195 -3.55 -6.32 -15.21
C ALA A 195 -4.51 -5.88 -16.33
N GLY A 196 -3.94 -5.42 -17.44
CA GLY A 196 -4.70 -5.07 -18.65
C GLY A 196 -5.44 -3.73 -18.59
N LYS A 197 -5.25 -2.94 -17.53
CA LYS A 197 -5.74 -1.56 -17.41
C LYS A 197 -4.60 -0.61 -17.10
N THR A 198 -4.76 0.64 -17.52
CA THR A 198 -3.86 1.71 -17.11
C THR A 198 -4.19 2.12 -15.67
N PHE A 199 -3.18 2.36 -14.90
CA PHE A 199 -3.26 2.94 -13.55
C PHE A 199 -2.14 3.95 -13.36
N ARG A 200 -2.25 4.77 -12.34
CA ARG A 200 -1.24 5.74 -11.97
C ARG A 200 -0.80 5.51 -10.54
N ILE A 201 0.50 5.56 -10.30
CA ILE A 201 1.05 5.69 -8.95
C ILE A 201 1.32 7.17 -8.69
N HIS A 202 0.62 7.70 -7.70
CA HIS A 202 0.83 9.06 -7.20
C HIS A 202 2.07 9.11 -6.32
N GLY A 203 2.60 10.30 -6.08
CA GLY A 203 3.74 10.47 -5.20
C GLY A 203 3.75 11.84 -4.53
N ALA A 204 4.19 11.85 -3.27
CA ALA A 204 4.44 13.05 -2.48
C ALA A 204 5.73 12.90 -1.70
N ARG A 205 6.40 14.00 -1.38
CA ARG A 205 7.62 14.02 -0.58
C ARG A 205 7.50 15.00 0.56
N LEU A 206 7.95 14.58 1.74
CA LEU A 206 7.92 15.32 2.99
C LEU A 206 9.30 15.32 3.65
N PHE A 207 9.51 16.31 4.52
CA PHE A 207 10.69 16.42 5.37
C PHE A 207 10.23 16.66 6.81
N PRO A 208 9.74 15.60 7.50
CA PRO A 208 9.19 15.75 8.84
C PRO A 208 10.28 16.14 9.83
N GLN A 209 9.89 16.90 10.86
CA GLN A 209 10.73 17.15 12.02
C GLN A 209 10.67 15.94 12.96
N LYS A 210 11.78 15.63 13.62
CA LYS A 210 11.84 14.55 14.62
C LYS A 210 11.39 15.06 16.00
N PRO A 211 10.68 14.25 16.81
CA PRO A 211 10.24 12.89 16.51
C PRO A 211 9.00 12.86 15.62
N PHE A 212 8.83 11.79 14.84
CA PHE A 212 7.62 11.55 14.08
C PHE A 212 7.34 10.04 13.95
N LEU A 213 6.08 9.71 13.66
CA LEU A 213 5.63 8.38 13.29
C LEU A 213 5.07 8.42 11.84
N VAL A 214 5.51 7.51 11.00
CA VAL A 214 4.86 7.25 9.70
C VAL A 214 4.30 5.85 9.67
N PHE A 215 3.08 5.70 9.20
CA PHE A 215 2.45 4.40 9.03
C PHE A 215 1.56 4.35 7.78
N ALA A 216 1.36 3.14 7.27
CA ALA A 216 0.45 2.87 6.17
C ALA A 216 -0.64 1.92 6.64
N ALA A 217 -1.87 2.11 6.14
CA ALA A 217 -3.03 1.33 6.52
C ALA A 217 -3.93 1.03 5.30
N THR A 218 -4.50 -0.17 5.25
CA THR A 218 -5.61 -0.51 4.37
C THR A 218 -6.93 -0.06 5.00
N GLU A 219 -8.01 0.05 4.23
CA GLU A 219 -9.34 0.46 4.74
C GLU A 219 -9.83 -0.45 5.86
N GLY A 220 -9.52 -1.74 5.81
CA GLY A 220 -9.89 -2.69 6.85
C GLY A 220 -9.25 -2.42 8.23
N CYS A 221 -8.21 -1.57 8.28
CA CYS A 221 -7.60 -1.10 9.53
C CYS A 221 -8.23 0.23 10.01
N ILE A 222 -8.59 1.09 9.07
CA ILE A 222 -9.10 2.44 9.33
C ILE A 222 -10.35 2.63 8.48
N ASP A 223 -11.52 2.53 9.10
CA ASP A 223 -12.81 2.76 8.44
C ASP A 223 -12.85 4.17 7.82
N TYR A 224 -13.54 4.31 6.69
CA TYR A 224 -13.75 5.58 5.98
C TYR A 224 -14.36 6.67 6.87
N ASN A 225 -15.11 6.28 7.88
CA ASN A 225 -15.74 7.19 8.83
C ASN A 225 -14.81 7.61 9.99
N THR A 226 -13.62 6.99 10.10
CA THR A 226 -12.68 7.31 11.17
C THR A 226 -11.90 8.57 10.79
N THR A 227 -12.09 9.63 11.54
CA THR A 227 -11.38 10.89 11.34
C THR A 227 -9.92 10.77 11.78
N THR A 228 -9.04 11.63 11.23
CA THR A 228 -7.63 11.72 11.68
C THR A 228 -7.54 12.02 13.18
N MET A 229 -8.48 12.78 13.73
CA MET A 229 -8.55 13.12 15.16
C MET A 229 -8.84 11.88 16.02
N GLU A 230 -9.70 10.97 15.57
CA GLU A 230 -9.98 9.71 16.28
C GLU A 230 -8.79 8.77 16.21
N ILE A 231 -8.12 8.67 15.07
CA ILE A 231 -6.89 7.88 14.90
C ILE A 231 -5.79 8.43 15.81
N GLU A 232 -5.61 9.74 15.86
CA GLU A 232 -4.65 10.40 16.73
C GLU A 232 -4.93 10.10 18.22
N GLY A 233 -6.19 10.06 18.62
CA GLY A 233 -6.62 9.69 19.96
C GLY A 233 -6.07 8.33 20.41
N TYR A 234 -6.05 7.33 19.52
CA TYR A 234 -5.49 6.01 19.83
C TYR A 234 -3.98 6.04 20.15
N PHE A 235 -3.22 6.95 19.57
CA PHE A 235 -1.80 7.10 19.86
C PHE A 235 -1.50 7.90 21.12
N ASN A 236 -2.41 8.80 21.50
CA ASN A 236 -2.25 9.65 22.68
C ASN A 236 -2.70 8.99 23.99
N GLU A 237 -3.56 7.96 23.93
CA GLU A 237 -4.10 7.26 25.10
C GLU A 237 -3.23 6.07 25.56
N ASN A 238 -2.19 5.67 24.81
CA ASN A 238 -1.32 4.52 25.08
C ASN A 238 0.17 4.90 25.09
#